data_84a8f03e19093f834548aa0107dd839d
#
_entry.id   84a8f03e19093f834548aa0107dd839d
#
_cell.length_a   1.000
_cell.length_b   1.000
_cell.length_c   1.000
_cell.angle_alpha   90.00
_cell.angle_beta   90.00
_cell.angle_gamma   90.00
#
_symmetry.space_group_name_H-M   'P 1'
#
loop_
_entity.id
_entity.type
_entity.pdbx_description
1 polymer ?
#
loop_
_entity_poly.entity_id
_entity_poly.type
_entity_poly.pdbx_seq_one_letter_code
_entity_poly.pdbx_strand_id
1 'polypeptide(L)'
;MRSDVQHFKCEIKDGIATVALDRPERKNPLTFDSYAELRDWFRDLHYDDEVKAVVFLPNGGNFSSGGDVHDIIGPLTKMTMKELLTFTRMTGDLVKAMIGCGKPIISAVDGICAGAGAIIAMASDLRVATPEAKTAFLFNRVGLAGCDMGACAILPRIIGQGRAAELLYLGRAMSAEEGQAWGFFNSVVPADELEATAQKLAAKIAAGPNFANMMTKTMLAQEWSMSLEQAIEAEAQAQAICMQGQDFHRAYHAFVAKEKPVFEGD
;
A
#
# COMPACT_ATOMS: atom_id res chain seq x y z
N MET A 1 10.53 16.30 6.64
CA MET A 1 9.51 15.68 5.76
C MET A 1 8.33 16.61 5.54
N ARG A 2 7.70 16.58 4.37
CA ARG A 2 6.53 17.40 4.06
C ARG A 2 5.29 16.83 4.75
N SER A 3 4.94 17.36 5.92
CA SER A 3 3.56 17.30 6.44
C SER A 3 2.64 18.29 5.71
N ASP A 4 3.21 19.16 4.87
CA ASP A 4 2.52 20.20 4.11
C ASP A 4 2.08 19.61 2.74
N VAL A 5 1.10 18.70 2.81
CA VAL A 5 0.45 18.09 1.66
C VAL A 5 -0.89 18.78 1.39
N GLN A 6 -1.28 18.92 0.11
CA GLN A 6 -2.45 19.69 -0.30
C GLN A 6 -3.64 18.83 -0.74
N HIS A 7 -3.38 17.62 -1.24
CA HIS A 7 -4.40 16.78 -1.88
C HIS A 7 -4.79 15.54 -1.08
N PHE A 8 -4.23 15.40 0.12
CA PHE A 8 -4.59 14.37 1.09
C PHE A 8 -4.20 14.83 2.50
N LYS A 9 -4.71 14.16 3.54
CA LYS A 9 -4.31 14.42 4.93
C LYS A 9 -3.11 13.55 5.28
N CYS A 10 -2.16 14.11 6.03
CA CYS A 10 -1.03 13.36 6.57
C CYS A 10 -0.71 13.87 7.98
N GLU A 11 -0.71 12.96 8.94
CA GLU A 11 -0.24 13.20 10.31
C GLU A 11 0.88 12.21 10.62
N ILE A 12 1.98 12.69 11.23
CA ILE A 12 3.10 11.84 11.64
C ILE A 12 3.19 11.90 13.16
N LYS A 13 3.07 10.71 13.77
CA LYS A 13 3.15 10.55 15.20
C LYS A 13 3.78 9.20 15.55
N ASP A 14 4.70 9.19 16.50
CA ASP A 14 5.36 7.98 17.02
C ASP A 14 5.97 7.08 15.93
N GLY A 15 6.53 7.69 14.88
CA GLY A 15 7.10 6.97 13.73
C GLY A 15 6.06 6.43 12.73
N ILE A 16 4.79 6.77 12.87
CA ILE A 16 3.72 6.34 11.99
C ILE A 16 3.17 7.54 11.20
N ALA A 17 3.18 7.45 9.88
CA ALA A 17 2.49 8.39 9.02
C ALA A 17 1.07 7.89 8.76
N THR A 18 0.08 8.62 9.24
CA THR A 18 -1.34 8.36 8.98
C THR A 18 -1.81 9.22 7.82
N VAL A 19 -2.27 8.58 6.76
CA VAL A 19 -2.67 9.21 5.49
C VAL A 19 -4.15 8.94 5.21
N ALA A 20 -4.88 9.94 4.73
CA ALA A 20 -6.24 9.77 4.23
C ALA A 20 -6.50 10.70 3.06
N LEU A 21 -7.19 10.21 2.02
CA LEU A 21 -7.67 11.06 0.94
C LEU A 21 -8.72 12.03 1.49
N ASP A 22 -8.77 13.28 1.02
CA ASP A 22 -9.55 14.35 1.63
C ASP A 22 -10.60 14.97 0.70
N ARG A 23 -11.46 14.11 0.13
CA ARG A 23 -12.66 14.50 -0.62
C ARG A 23 -13.84 13.60 -0.22
N PRO A 24 -14.19 13.50 1.09
CA PRO A 24 -15.15 12.52 1.61
C PRO A 24 -16.56 12.70 1.03
N GLU A 25 -16.97 13.92 0.69
CA GLU A 25 -18.25 14.24 0.07
C GLU A 25 -18.45 13.60 -1.30
N ARG A 26 -17.34 13.21 -1.96
CA ARG A 26 -17.32 12.51 -3.25
C ARG A 26 -16.78 11.08 -3.14
N LYS A 27 -16.62 10.54 -1.93
CA LYS A 27 -16.04 9.22 -1.64
C LYS A 27 -14.55 9.12 -2.01
N ASN A 28 -13.80 10.19 -1.74
CA ASN A 28 -12.35 10.28 -1.87
C ASN A 28 -11.80 9.91 -3.26
N PRO A 29 -12.30 10.49 -4.36
CA PRO A 29 -11.70 10.25 -5.68
C PRO A 29 -10.33 10.94 -5.80
N LEU A 30 -9.45 10.35 -6.60
CA LEU A 30 -8.15 10.93 -6.93
C LEU A 30 -8.26 11.88 -8.13
N THR A 31 -7.43 12.93 -8.10
CA THR A 31 -7.20 13.87 -9.19
C THR A 31 -5.79 13.68 -9.76
N PHE A 32 -5.43 14.33 -10.88
CA PHE A 32 -4.06 14.35 -11.41
C PHE A 32 -3.05 14.78 -10.34
N ASP A 33 -3.38 15.86 -9.61
CA ASP A 33 -2.49 16.42 -8.59
C ASP A 33 -2.35 15.48 -7.38
N SER A 34 -3.43 14.86 -6.91
CA SER A 34 -3.35 13.91 -5.80
C SER A 34 -2.53 12.66 -6.14
N TYR A 35 -2.60 12.17 -7.40
CA TYR A 35 -1.72 11.08 -7.85
C TYR A 35 -0.25 11.50 -7.85
N ALA A 36 0.04 12.68 -8.38
CA ALA A 36 1.40 13.19 -8.46
C ALA A 36 1.98 13.45 -7.06
N GLU A 37 1.20 14.07 -6.18
CA GLU A 37 1.64 14.37 -4.82
C GLU A 37 1.86 13.10 -3.99
N LEU A 38 0.94 12.12 -4.04
CA LEU A 38 1.12 10.82 -3.38
C LEU A 38 2.37 10.09 -3.89
N ARG A 39 2.58 10.05 -5.22
CA ARG A 39 3.78 9.45 -5.82
C ARG A 39 5.06 10.06 -5.28
N ASP A 40 5.13 11.39 -5.26
CA ASP A 40 6.33 12.12 -4.85
C ASP A 40 6.52 12.01 -3.33
N TRP A 41 5.43 12.03 -2.56
CA TRP A 41 5.47 11.79 -1.11
C TRP A 41 6.04 10.41 -0.77
N PHE A 42 5.61 9.33 -1.46
CA PHE A 42 6.15 7.99 -1.23
C PHE A 42 7.61 7.85 -1.69
N ARG A 43 8.03 8.58 -2.73
CA ARG A 43 9.43 8.63 -3.16
C ARG A 43 10.32 9.28 -2.10
N ASP A 44 9.87 10.40 -1.55
CA ASP A 44 10.60 11.13 -0.51
C ASP A 44 10.66 10.32 0.80
N LEU A 45 9.62 9.52 1.08
CA LEU A 45 9.52 8.69 2.28
C LEU A 45 10.64 7.65 2.40
N HIS A 46 11.21 7.22 1.28
CA HIS A 46 12.33 6.29 1.27
C HIS A 46 13.51 6.80 2.10
N TYR A 47 13.75 8.10 2.10
CA TYR A 47 14.86 8.77 2.77
C TYR A 47 14.48 9.41 4.11
N ASP A 48 13.29 9.14 4.61
CA ASP A 48 12.80 9.70 5.87
C ASP A 48 12.95 8.68 7.00
N ASP A 49 13.85 8.96 7.93
CA ASP A 49 14.11 8.09 9.08
C ASP A 49 13.11 8.28 10.23
N GLU A 50 12.32 9.36 10.22
CA GLU A 50 11.30 9.61 11.23
C GLU A 50 10.08 8.70 11.03
N VAL A 51 9.75 8.34 9.77
CA VAL A 51 8.64 7.45 9.47
C VAL A 51 9.11 6.01 9.36
N LYS A 52 8.48 5.14 10.11
CA LYS A 52 8.77 3.70 10.23
C LYS A 52 7.66 2.82 9.64
N ALA A 53 6.43 3.32 9.60
CA ALA A 53 5.28 2.67 8.98
C ALA A 53 4.27 3.70 8.48
N VAL A 54 3.42 3.29 7.52
CA VAL A 54 2.35 4.12 6.96
C VAL A 54 1.01 3.44 7.20
N VAL A 55 0.00 4.20 7.61
CA VAL A 55 -1.39 3.76 7.70
C VAL A 55 -2.24 4.60 6.75
N PHE A 56 -2.89 3.96 5.78
CA PHE A 56 -3.92 4.58 4.96
C PHE A 56 -5.28 4.36 5.61
N LEU A 57 -5.97 5.44 5.99
CA LEU A 57 -7.30 5.40 6.60
C LEU A 57 -8.40 5.80 5.60
N PRO A 58 -9.62 5.29 5.76
CA PRO A 58 -10.79 5.82 5.09
C PRO A 58 -11.15 7.20 5.65
N ASN A 59 -11.85 8.00 4.86
CA ASN A 59 -12.38 9.29 5.29
C ASN A 59 -13.85 9.38 4.88
N GLY A 60 -14.74 9.69 5.84
CA GLY A 60 -16.19 9.77 5.59
C GLY A 60 -16.83 8.42 5.21
N GLY A 61 -16.35 7.29 5.81
CA GLY A 61 -16.91 5.95 5.62
C GLY A 61 -16.62 5.31 4.25
N ASN A 62 -15.63 5.83 3.52
CA ASN A 62 -15.16 5.23 2.27
C ASN A 62 -13.65 5.36 2.14
N PHE A 63 -13.02 4.34 1.56
CA PHE A 63 -11.59 4.38 1.28
C PHE A 63 -11.31 5.28 0.07
N SER A 64 -11.79 4.90 -1.11
CA SER A 64 -11.71 5.72 -2.33
C SER A 64 -12.59 5.15 -3.45
N SER A 65 -13.23 6.03 -4.21
CA SER A 65 -13.98 5.68 -5.42
C SER A 65 -13.12 5.56 -6.68
N GLY A 66 -11.80 5.79 -6.60
CA GLY A 66 -10.87 5.72 -7.73
C GLY A 66 -10.61 7.08 -8.38
N GLY A 67 -10.30 7.10 -9.67
CA GLY A 67 -10.10 8.35 -10.43
C GLY A 67 -11.40 9.15 -10.56
N ASP A 68 -11.30 10.46 -10.35
CA ASP A 68 -12.47 11.35 -10.48
C ASP A 68 -13.03 11.33 -11.90
N VAL A 69 -14.33 11.07 -12.05
CA VAL A 69 -14.97 10.97 -13.37
C VAL A 69 -14.92 12.29 -14.15
N HIS A 70 -15.05 13.42 -13.46
CA HIS A 70 -15.05 14.74 -14.08
C HIS A 70 -13.64 15.29 -14.26
N ASP A 71 -12.81 15.15 -13.23
CA ASP A 71 -11.48 15.77 -13.21
C ASP A 71 -10.41 14.88 -13.89
N ILE A 72 -10.67 13.57 -14.07
CA ILE A 72 -9.77 12.62 -14.74
C ILE A 72 -10.40 12.02 -15.99
N ILE A 73 -11.47 11.21 -15.85
CA ILE A 73 -11.97 10.40 -16.95
C ILE A 73 -12.45 11.26 -18.13
N GLY A 74 -13.15 12.36 -17.86
CA GLY A 74 -13.60 13.29 -18.89
C GLY A 74 -12.44 13.89 -19.71
N PRO A 75 -11.42 14.52 -19.08
CA PRO A 75 -10.22 15.01 -19.77
C PRO A 75 -9.48 13.94 -20.59
N LEU A 76 -9.31 12.71 -20.05
CA LEU A 76 -8.61 11.62 -20.74
C LEU A 76 -9.21 11.31 -22.11
N THR A 77 -10.53 11.47 -22.31
CA THR A 77 -11.20 11.21 -23.60
C THR A 77 -10.77 12.18 -24.72
N LYS A 78 -10.11 13.27 -24.37
CA LYS A 78 -9.66 14.34 -25.30
C LYS A 78 -8.14 14.39 -25.47
N MET A 79 -7.41 13.58 -24.71
CA MET A 79 -5.95 13.57 -24.73
C MET A 79 -5.38 12.79 -25.92
N THR A 80 -4.23 13.22 -26.38
CA THR A 80 -3.42 12.49 -27.36
C THR A 80 -2.80 11.23 -26.72
N MET A 81 -2.38 10.28 -27.55
CA MET A 81 -1.70 9.06 -27.10
C MET A 81 -0.48 9.37 -26.20
N LYS A 82 0.28 10.41 -26.49
CA LYS A 82 1.43 10.83 -25.69
C LYS A 82 1.01 11.29 -24.29
N GLU A 83 -0.05 12.06 -24.19
CA GLU A 83 -0.58 12.56 -22.90
C GLU A 83 -1.16 11.40 -22.10
N LEU A 84 -1.94 10.51 -22.73
CA LEU A 84 -2.47 9.30 -22.10
C LEU A 84 -1.35 8.42 -21.54
N LEU A 85 -0.27 8.20 -22.31
CA LEU A 85 0.89 7.41 -21.85
C LEU A 85 1.61 8.10 -20.70
N THR A 86 1.71 9.43 -20.69
CA THR A 86 2.29 10.20 -19.58
C THR A 86 1.47 10.01 -18.31
N PHE A 87 0.15 10.08 -18.42
CA PHE A 87 -0.76 9.86 -17.29
C PHE A 87 -0.66 8.44 -16.73
N THR A 88 -0.78 7.42 -17.58
CA THR A 88 -0.75 6.01 -17.12
C THR A 88 0.62 5.62 -16.53
N ARG A 89 1.71 6.23 -17.01
CA ARG A 89 3.03 6.09 -16.39
C ARG A 89 3.08 6.74 -15.01
N MET A 90 2.52 7.92 -14.87
CA MET A 90 2.49 8.66 -13.60
C MET A 90 1.69 7.90 -12.54
N THR A 91 0.52 7.32 -12.90
CA THR A 91 -0.27 6.50 -11.97
C THR A 91 0.43 5.18 -11.61
N GLY A 92 1.08 4.54 -12.58
CA GLY A 92 1.93 3.36 -12.34
C GLY A 92 3.14 3.68 -11.44
N ASP A 93 3.72 4.88 -11.59
CA ASP A 93 4.84 5.33 -10.75
C ASP A 93 4.44 5.54 -9.28
N LEU A 94 3.18 5.84 -8.98
CA LEU A 94 2.67 5.83 -7.60
C LEU A 94 2.81 4.43 -6.98
N VAL A 95 2.38 3.39 -7.68
CA VAL A 95 2.51 2.00 -7.19
C VAL A 95 3.97 1.61 -6.98
N LYS A 96 4.85 1.96 -7.95
CA LYS A 96 6.28 1.73 -7.81
C LYS A 96 6.87 2.44 -6.59
N ALA A 97 6.43 3.69 -6.33
CA ALA A 97 6.86 4.46 -5.17
C ALA A 97 6.37 3.83 -3.86
N MET A 98 5.13 3.35 -3.79
CA MET A 98 4.59 2.65 -2.61
C MET A 98 5.36 1.36 -2.30
N ILE A 99 5.63 0.55 -3.32
CA ILE A 99 6.38 -0.70 -3.15
C ILE A 99 7.85 -0.42 -2.79
N GLY A 100 8.45 0.59 -3.41
CA GLY A 100 9.87 0.93 -3.24
C GLY A 100 10.21 1.83 -2.06
N CYS A 101 9.22 2.38 -1.31
CA CYS A 101 9.52 3.34 -0.24
C CYS A 101 10.22 2.73 0.99
N GLY A 102 10.31 1.40 1.08
CA GLY A 102 10.96 0.71 2.21
C GLY A 102 10.17 0.72 3.52
N LYS A 103 9.11 1.52 3.63
CA LYS A 103 8.27 1.58 4.83
C LYS A 103 7.05 0.67 4.64
N PRO A 104 6.76 -0.27 5.58
CA PRO A 104 5.53 -1.06 5.51
C PRO A 104 4.28 -0.18 5.52
N ILE A 105 3.33 -0.51 4.64
CA ILE A 105 2.09 0.23 4.43
C ILE A 105 0.91 -0.64 4.83
N ILE A 106 0.03 -0.13 5.68
CA ILE A 106 -1.21 -0.77 6.10
C ILE A 106 -2.38 0.03 5.53
N SER A 107 -3.24 -0.59 4.72
CA SER A 107 -4.51 0.01 4.30
C SER A 107 -5.65 -0.47 5.19
N ALA A 108 -6.37 0.47 5.80
CA ALA A 108 -7.61 0.26 6.53
C ALA A 108 -8.78 0.58 5.59
N VAL A 109 -9.51 -0.43 5.14
CA VAL A 109 -10.51 -0.30 4.08
C VAL A 109 -11.91 -0.35 4.66
N ASP A 110 -12.66 0.74 4.46
CA ASP A 110 -14.09 0.82 4.77
C ASP A 110 -14.89 1.23 3.54
N GLY A 111 -16.14 0.78 3.43
CA GLY A 111 -17.06 1.14 2.37
C GLY A 111 -16.49 0.91 0.97
N ILE A 112 -16.51 1.93 0.13
CA ILE A 112 -16.07 1.83 -1.28
C ILE A 112 -14.54 1.91 -1.38
N CYS A 113 -13.97 0.90 -2.04
CA CYS A 113 -12.55 0.81 -2.41
C CYS A 113 -12.49 0.40 -3.89
N ALA A 114 -12.48 1.36 -4.82
CA ALA A 114 -12.68 1.08 -6.24
C ALA A 114 -11.60 1.72 -7.13
N GLY A 115 -11.37 1.12 -8.31
CA GLY A 115 -10.40 1.62 -9.29
C GLY A 115 -9.03 1.86 -8.66
N ALA A 116 -8.52 3.10 -8.72
CA ALA A 116 -7.25 3.46 -8.11
C ALA A 116 -7.22 3.27 -6.58
N GLY A 117 -8.36 3.40 -5.88
CA GLY A 117 -8.45 3.06 -4.47
C GLY A 117 -8.17 1.58 -4.21
N ALA A 118 -8.73 0.69 -5.03
CA ALA A 118 -8.46 -0.75 -4.98
C ALA A 118 -6.97 -1.05 -5.29
N ILE A 119 -6.36 -0.29 -6.19
CA ILE A 119 -4.94 -0.41 -6.51
C ILE A 119 -4.07 0.03 -5.32
N ILE A 120 -4.38 1.15 -4.66
CA ILE A 120 -3.64 1.61 -3.47
C ILE A 120 -3.73 0.56 -2.36
N ALA A 121 -4.92 0.03 -2.10
CA ALA A 121 -5.09 -1.05 -1.14
C ALA A 121 -4.30 -2.31 -1.54
N MET A 122 -4.32 -2.70 -2.82
CA MET A 122 -3.55 -3.83 -3.36
C MET A 122 -2.03 -3.63 -3.23
N ALA A 123 -1.53 -2.41 -3.46
CA ALA A 123 -0.11 -2.07 -3.39
C ALA A 123 0.42 -1.92 -1.95
N SER A 124 -0.46 -1.89 -0.96
CA SER A 124 -0.09 -1.89 0.46
C SER A 124 0.37 -3.28 0.92
N ASP A 125 1.21 -3.33 1.94
CA ASP A 125 1.76 -4.59 2.46
C ASP A 125 0.71 -5.37 3.26
N LEU A 126 -0.05 -4.67 4.12
CA LEU A 126 -1.14 -5.26 4.91
C LEU A 126 -2.46 -4.53 4.65
N ARG A 127 -3.56 -5.24 4.82
CA ARG A 127 -4.93 -4.72 4.61
C ARG A 127 -5.85 -5.21 5.71
N VAL A 128 -6.51 -4.27 6.38
CA VAL A 128 -7.60 -4.52 7.33
C VAL A 128 -8.87 -3.96 6.74
N ALA A 129 -9.99 -4.64 6.86
CA ALA A 129 -11.26 -4.19 6.29
C ALA A 129 -12.38 -4.19 7.32
N THR A 130 -13.45 -3.41 7.03
CA THR A 130 -14.76 -3.59 7.68
C THR A 130 -15.60 -4.61 6.91
N PRO A 131 -16.66 -5.20 7.51
CA PRO A 131 -17.60 -6.06 6.79
C PRO A 131 -18.26 -5.37 5.59
N GLU A 132 -18.41 -4.05 5.63
CA GLU A 132 -19.03 -3.22 4.59
C GLU A 132 -18.09 -2.90 3.42
N ALA A 133 -16.81 -3.20 3.53
CA ALA A 133 -15.82 -2.93 2.50
C ALA A 133 -16.13 -3.67 1.19
N LYS A 134 -16.10 -2.92 0.09
CA LYS A 134 -16.33 -3.42 -1.27
C LYS A 134 -15.16 -2.99 -2.15
N THR A 135 -14.32 -3.95 -2.53
CA THR A 135 -13.14 -3.69 -3.38
C THR A 135 -13.42 -4.07 -4.83
N ALA A 136 -13.21 -3.15 -5.77
CA ALA A 136 -13.51 -3.39 -7.18
C ALA A 136 -12.47 -2.78 -8.12
N PHE A 137 -12.00 -3.57 -9.09
CA PHE A 137 -11.10 -3.17 -10.17
C PHE A 137 -11.95 -2.84 -11.41
N LEU A 138 -12.45 -1.60 -11.51
CA LEU A 138 -13.52 -1.21 -12.42
C LEU A 138 -13.09 -0.87 -13.85
N PHE A 139 -11.83 -1.06 -14.22
CA PHE A 139 -11.25 -0.59 -15.48
C PHE A 139 -12.04 -1.06 -16.72
N ASN A 140 -12.42 -2.33 -16.77
CA ASN A 140 -13.18 -2.87 -17.90
C ASN A 140 -14.59 -2.29 -18.02
N ARG A 141 -15.20 -1.80 -16.95
CA ARG A 141 -16.52 -1.17 -16.97
C ARG A 141 -16.54 0.19 -17.66
N VAL A 142 -15.38 0.82 -17.80
CA VAL A 142 -15.20 2.07 -18.54
C VAL A 142 -14.48 1.85 -19.88
N GLY A 143 -14.43 0.59 -20.36
CA GLY A 143 -13.83 0.25 -21.65
C GLY A 143 -12.31 0.20 -21.66
N LEU A 144 -11.67 0.21 -20.48
CA LEU A 144 -10.23 0.06 -20.34
C LEU A 144 -9.87 -1.40 -20.04
N ALA A 145 -8.62 -1.77 -20.31
CA ALA A 145 -8.11 -3.07 -19.92
C ALA A 145 -7.99 -3.18 -18.38
N GLY A 146 -8.20 -4.39 -17.84
CA GLY A 146 -7.98 -4.68 -16.41
C GLY A 146 -6.52 -4.55 -15.96
N CYS A 147 -5.58 -4.40 -16.90
CA CYS A 147 -4.16 -4.23 -16.63
C CYS A 147 -3.82 -2.75 -16.40
N ASP A 148 -4.06 -2.24 -15.22
CA ASP A 148 -3.68 -0.89 -14.85
C ASP A 148 -2.90 -0.88 -13.53
N MET A 149 -1.94 0.04 -13.39
CA MET A 149 -1.16 0.29 -12.17
C MET A 149 -0.64 -0.99 -11.48
N GLY A 150 -0.31 -2.02 -12.25
CA GLY A 150 0.21 -3.29 -11.74
C GLY A 150 -0.82 -4.34 -11.34
N ALA A 151 -2.12 -4.14 -11.58
CA ALA A 151 -3.18 -5.08 -11.21
C ALA A 151 -2.91 -6.51 -11.72
N CYS A 152 -2.54 -6.67 -13.00
CA CYS A 152 -2.25 -8.00 -13.58
C CYS A 152 -0.98 -8.66 -13.04
N ALA A 153 -0.07 -7.88 -12.44
CA ALA A 153 1.16 -8.41 -11.85
C ALA A 153 0.99 -8.76 -10.35
N ILE A 154 0.31 -7.89 -9.60
CA ILE A 154 0.25 -7.98 -8.14
C ILE A 154 -0.95 -8.81 -7.66
N LEU A 155 -2.15 -8.54 -8.19
CA LEU A 155 -3.39 -9.18 -7.71
C LEU A 155 -3.35 -10.71 -7.77
N PRO A 156 -2.88 -11.35 -8.88
CA PRO A 156 -2.79 -12.82 -8.94
C PRO A 156 -1.89 -13.44 -7.88
N ARG A 157 -0.91 -12.69 -7.40
CA ARG A 157 0.03 -13.15 -6.36
C ARG A 157 -0.56 -13.08 -4.97
N ILE A 158 -1.59 -12.25 -4.79
CA ILE A 158 -2.30 -12.13 -3.51
C ILE A 158 -3.44 -13.16 -3.44
N ILE A 159 -4.29 -13.23 -4.49
CA ILE A 159 -5.55 -14.01 -4.46
C ILE A 159 -5.58 -15.21 -5.41
N GLY A 160 -4.53 -15.42 -6.19
CA GLY A 160 -4.45 -16.46 -7.21
C GLY A 160 -5.00 -16.00 -8.57
N GLN A 161 -4.47 -16.63 -9.65
CA GLN A 161 -4.72 -16.22 -11.03
C GLN A 161 -6.21 -16.25 -11.42
N GLY A 162 -6.96 -17.29 -11.02
CA GLY A 162 -8.38 -17.44 -11.42
C GLY A 162 -9.26 -16.36 -10.81
N ARG A 163 -9.09 -16.04 -9.52
CA ARG A 163 -9.83 -14.99 -8.81
C ARG A 163 -9.48 -13.61 -9.33
N ALA A 164 -8.19 -13.35 -9.59
CA ALA A 164 -7.75 -12.11 -10.21
C ALA A 164 -8.35 -11.91 -11.61
N ALA A 165 -8.34 -12.93 -12.45
CA ALA A 165 -8.97 -12.90 -13.78
C ALA A 165 -10.47 -12.59 -13.69
N GLU A 166 -11.19 -13.24 -12.77
CA GLU A 166 -12.61 -12.97 -12.53
C GLU A 166 -12.87 -11.50 -12.20
N LEU A 167 -12.13 -10.94 -11.23
CA LEU A 167 -12.30 -9.54 -10.82
C LEU A 167 -11.92 -8.57 -11.93
N LEU A 168 -10.82 -8.81 -12.64
CA LEU A 168 -10.33 -7.92 -13.70
C LEU A 168 -11.16 -7.98 -14.97
N TYR A 169 -11.75 -9.15 -15.32
CA TYR A 169 -12.62 -9.28 -16.51
C TYR A 169 -14.05 -8.82 -16.23
N LEU A 170 -14.61 -9.11 -15.06
CA LEU A 170 -15.99 -8.78 -14.76
C LEU A 170 -16.17 -7.40 -14.12
N GLY A 171 -15.11 -6.85 -13.51
CA GLY A 171 -15.18 -5.59 -12.76
C GLY A 171 -16.20 -5.63 -11.63
N ARG A 172 -16.50 -6.83 -11.08
CA ARG A 172 -17.38 -6.97 -9.93
C ARG A 172 -16.67 -6.54 -8.64
N ALA A 173 -17.45 -6.17 -7.65
CA ALA A 173 -16.92 -5.97 -6.32
C ALA A 173 -16.62 -7.32 -5.64
N MET A 174 -15.50 -7.38 -4.94
CA MET A 174 -15.13 -8.38 -3.96
C MET A 174 -15.61 -7.89 -2.59
N SER A 175 -16.37 -8.71 -1.86
CA SER A 175 -16.78 -8.41 -0.49
C SER A 175 -15.59 -8.53 0.49
N ALA A 176 -15.77 -8.00 1.70
CA ALA A 176 -14.78 -8.16 2.76
C ALA A 176 -14.54 -9.64 3.10
N GLU A 177 -15.62 -10.43 3.18
CA GLU A 177 -15.58 -11.87 3.45
C GLU A 177 -14.82 -12.65 2.35
N GLU A 178 -15.14 -12.38 1.07
CA GLU A 178 -14.39 -12.98 -0.06
C GLU A 178 -12.92 -12.59 0.02
N GLY A 179 -12.63 -11.30 0.25
CA GLY A 179 -11.26 -10.78 0.32
C GLY A 179 -10.46 -11.41 1.45
N GLN A 180 -11.07 -11.65 2.62
CA GLN A 180 -10.42 -12.35 3.72
C GLN A 180 -10.19 -13.82 3.38
N ALA A 181 -11.19 -14.51 2.85
CA ALA A 181 -11.09 -15.91 2.46
C ALA A 181 -10.05 -16.15 1.33
N TRP A 182 -9.80 -15.13 0.50
CA TRP A 182 -8.84 -15.18 -0.60
C TRP A 182 -7.44 -14.68 -0.25
N GLY A 183 -7.24 -14.14 0.95
CA GLY A 183 -5.97 -13.59 1.42
C GLY A 183 -5.70 -12.15 0.95
N PHE A 184 -6.70 -11.46 0.41
CA PHE A 184 -6.57 -10.03 0.10
C PHE A 184 -6.57 -9.20 1.39
N PHE A 185 -7.49 -9.44 2.31
CA PHE A 185 -7.51 -8.83 3.64
C PHE A 185 -6.87 -9.74 4.68
N ASN A 186 -5.98 -9.18 5.50
CA ASN A 186 -5.35 -9.87 6.63
C ASN A 186 -6.35 -10.10 7.76
N SER A 187 -7.29 -9.16 7.95
CA SER A 187 -8.38 -9.28 8.92
C SER A 187 -9.58 -8.44 8.50
N VAL A 188 -10.76 -8.84 8.98
CA VAL A 188 -12.00 -8.06 8.90
C VAL A 188 -12.46 -7.82 10.32
N VAL A 189 -12.71 -6.55 10.66
CA VAL A 189 -13.05 -6.08 12.01
C VAL A 189 -14.24 -5.12 11.97
N PRO A 190 -14.98 -4.92 13.07
CA PRO A 190 -16.01 -3.89 13.16
C PRO A 190 -15.49 -2.50 12.80
N ALA A 191 -16.36 -1.63 12.28
CA ALA A 191 -15.95 -0.31 11.79
C ALA A 191 -15.32 0.57 12.88
N ASP A 192 -15.80 0.47 14.11
CA ASP A 192 -15.27 1.18 15.29
C ASP A 192 -13.91 0.65 15.77
N GLU A 193 -13.50 -0.55 15.32
CA GLU A 193 -12.19 -1.14 15.62
C GLU A 193 -11.17 -0.96 14.48
N LEU A 194 -11.58 -0.50 13.30
CA LEU A 194 -10.77 -0.49 12.09
C LEU A 194 -9.48 0.32 12.26
N GLU A 195 -9.60 1.57 12.66
CA GLU A 195 -8.45 2.47 12.84
C GLU A 195 -7.54 1.96 13.95
N ALA A 196 -8.10 1.57 15.10
CA ALA A 196 -7.33 1.06 16.23
C ALA A 196 -6.54 -0.21 15.84
N THR A 197 -7.12 -1.09 15.03
CA THR A 197 -6.46 -2.31 14.53
C THR A 197 -5.31 -1.97 13.59
N ALA A 198 -5.51 -1.06 12.62
CA ALA A 198 -4.47 -0.64 11.70
C ALA A 198 -3.31 0.07 12.42
N GLN A 199 -3.62 0.98 13.35
CA GLN A 199 -2.63 1.69 14.17
C GLN A 199 -1.84 0.73 15.07
N LYS A 200 -2.49 -0.28 15.66
CA LYS A 200 -1.82 -1.32 16.46
C LYS A 200 -0.83 -2.14 15.63
N LEU A 201 -1.17 -2.49 14.39
CA LEU A 201 -0.25 -3.17 13.47
C LEU A 201 0.94 -2.26 13.14
N ALA A 202 0.69 -1.00 12.80
CA ALA A 202 1.72 -0.03 12.49
C ALA A 202 2.65 0.22 13.69
N ALA A 203 2.12 0.38 14.89
CA ALA A 203 2.90 0.55 16.12
C ALA A 203 3.80 -0.66 16.41
N LYS A 204 3.29 -1.88 16.17
CA LYS A 204 4.09 -3.09 16.31
C LYS A 204 5.24 -3.14 15.30
N ILE A 205 5.00 -2.71 14.06
CA ILE A 205 6.03 -2.63 13.02
C ILE A 205 7.05 -1.53 13.35
N ALA A 206 6.57 -0.34 13.73
CA ALA A 206 7.41 0.80 14.06
C ALA A 206 8.31 0.57 15.29
N ALA A 207 7.87 -0.25 16.25
CA ALA A 207 8.67 -0.69 17.39
C ALA A 207 9.66 -1.82 17.04
N GLY A 208 9.64 -2.35 15.82
CA GLY A 208 10.53 -3.41 15.37
C GLY A 208 11.84 -2.88 14.75
N PRO A 209 12.71 -3.78 14.26
CA PRO A 209 13.95 -3.44 13.60
C PRO A 209 13.67 -2.87 12.20
N ASN A 210 13.58 -1.55 12.08
CA ASN A 210 13.04 -0.89 10.89
C ASN A 210 13.90 -1.12 9.65
N PHE A 211 15.23 -1.16 9.78
CA PHE A 211 16.12 -1.48 8.67
C PHE A 211 15.85 -2.92 8.15
N ALA A 212 15.71 -3.89 9.04
CA ALA A 212 15.41 -5.27 8.65
C ALA A 212 13.99 -5.40 8.03
N ASN A 213 13.00 -4.62 8.51
CA ASN A 213 11.68 -4.56 7.90
C ASN A 213 11.74 -3.98 6.47
N MET A 214 12.55 -2.95 6.24
CA MET A 214 12.81 -2.39 4.90
C MET A 214 13.44 -3.43 3.97
N MET A 215 14.47 -4.15 4.45
CA MET A 215 15.09 -5.23 3.68
C MET A 215 14.09 -6.33 3.34
N THR A 216 13.25 -6.74 4.28
CA THR A 216 12.18 -7.73 4.05
C THR A 216 11.21 -7.27 2.98
N LYS A 217 10.73 -6.03 3.03
CA LYS A 217 9.84 -5.46 2.00
C LYS A 217 10.51 -5.46 0.63
N THR A 218 11.79 -5.08 0.58
CA THR A 218 12.58 -5.07 -0.66
C THR A 218 12.68 -6.47 -1.27
N MET A 219 13.02 -7.49 -0.47
CA MET A 219 13.14 -8.87 -0.94
C MET A 219 11.78 -9.43 -1.39
N LEU A 220 10.71 -9.24 -0.63
CA LEU A 220 9.35 -9.61 -1.03
C LEU A 220 8.93 -9.04 -2.39
N ALA A 221 9.42 -7.84 -2.74
CA ALA A 221 9.12 -7.21 -4.03
C ALA A 221 10.03 -7.73 -5.17
N GLN A 222 11.32 -7.94 -4.91
CA GLN A 222 12.32 -8.24 -5.94
C GLN A 222 12.38 -9.71 -6.33
N GLU A 223 12.20 -10.62 -5.37
CA GLU A 223 12.35 -12.07 -5.58
C GLU A 223 11.35 -12.66 -6.58
N TRP A 224 10.29 -11.95 -6.89
CA TRP A 224 9.31 -12.37 -7.87
C TRP A 224 9.83 -12.50 -9.30
N SER A 225 10.96 -11.87 -9.61
CA SER A 225 11.63 -11.96 -10.90
C SER A 225 12.95 -12.73 -10.84
N MET A 226 13.29 -13.31 -9.68
CA MET A 226 14.50 -14.08 -9.47
C MET A 226 14.26 -15.60 -9.60
N SER A 227 15.30 -16.36 -9.98
CA SER A 227 15.28 -17.81 -9.74
C SER A 227 15.38 -18.08 -8.23
N LEU A 228 15.01 -19.28 -7.79
CA LEU A 228 15.13 -19.65 -6.37
C LEU A 228 16.56 -19.50 -5.85
N GLU A 229 17.56 -19.86 -6.65
CA GLU A 229 18.97 -19.72 -6.28
C GLU A 229 19.39 -18.26 -6.12
N GLN A 230 18.94 -17.38 -7.03
CA GLN A 230 19.20 -15.94 -6.94
C GLN A 230 18.49 -15.32 -5.73
N ALA A 231 17.25 -15.72 -5.43
CA ALA A 231 16.51 -15.24 -4.27
C ALA A 231 17.21 -15.62 -2.95
N ILE A 232 17.60 -16.90 -2.78
CA ILE A 232 18.32 -17.37 -1.59
C ILE A 232 19.65 -16.63 -1.41
N GLU A 233 20.42 -16.39 -2.49
CA GLU A 233 21.67 -15.63 -2.42
C GLU A 233 21.42 -14.16 -2.04
N ALA A 234 20.37 -13.53 -2.60
CA ALA A 234 19.99 -12.16 -2.24
C ALA A 234 19.56 -12.07 -0.76
N GLU A 235 18.78 -13.02 -0.26
CA GLU A 235 18.41 -13.11 1.16
C GLU A 235 19.63 -13.31 2.06
N ALA A 236 20.60 -14.15 1.66
CA ALA A 236 21.83 -14.35 2.42
C ALA A 236 22.63 -13.05 2.57
N GLN A 237 22.73 -12.26 1.49
CA GLN A 237 23.37 -10.95 1.52
C GLN A 237 22.60 -9.95 2.38
N ALA A 238 21.25 -9.90 2.26
CA ALA A 238 20.39 -9.04 3.07
C ALA A 238 20.54 -9.35 4.57
N GLN A 239 20.56 -10.64 4.94
CA GLN A 239 20.75 -11.08 6.33
C GLN A 239 22.15 -10.69 6.84
N ALA A 240 23.20 -10.89 6.05
CA ALA A 240 24.55 -10.51 6.44
C ALA A 240 24.67 -8.99 6.70
N ILE A 241 24.01 -8.17 5.90
CA ILE A 241 23.93 -6.72 6.11
C ILE A 241 23.18 -6.41 7.42
N CYS A 242 22.03 -7.03 7.66
CA CYS A 242 21.28 -6.82 8.90
C CYS A 242 22.05 -7.26 10.16
N MET A 243 22.89 -8.30 10.06
CA MET A 243 23.75 -8.77 11.16
C MET A 243 24.87 -7.77 11.53
N GLN A 244 25.20 -6.83 10.65
CA GLN A 244 26.14 -5.74 10.96
C GLN A 244 25.47 -4.58 11.72
N GLY A 245 24.13 -4.48 11.68
CA GLY A 245 23.36 -3.43 12.35
C GLY A 245 23.33 -3.60 13.88
N GLN A 246 23.23 -2.48 14.59
CA GLN A 246 23.18 -2.48 16.06
C GLN A 246 21.91 -3.17 16.61
N ASP A 247 20.81 -3.13 15.86
CA ASP A 247 19.57 -3.79 16.27
C ASP A 247 19.72 -5.31 16.43
N PHE A 248 20.58 -5.95 15.63
CA PHE A 248 20.92 -7.37 15.80
C PHE A 248 21.62 -7.63 17.14
N HIS A 249 22.57 -6.76 17.51
CA HIS A 249 23.28 -6.83 18.80
C HIS A 249 22.34 -6.54 19.98
N ARG A 250 21.48 -5.52 19.86
CA ARG A 250 20.43 -5.21 20.88
C ARG A 250 19.52 -6.42 21.11
N ALA A 251 19.07 -7.05 20.03
CA ALA A 251 18.23 -8.25 20.12
C ALA A 251 18.92 -9.41 20.83
N TYR A 252 20.20 -9.66 20.51
CA TYR A 252 21.00 -10.70 21.17
C TYR A 252 21.16 -10.43 22.67
N HIS A 253 21.55 -9.22 23.05
CA HIS A 253 21.73 -8.86 24.47
C HIS A 253 20.43 -8.93 25.26
N ALA A 254 19.33 -8.45 24.69
CA ALA A 254 18.00 -8.54 25.31
C ALA A 254 17.57 -10.01 25.50
N PHE A 255 17.82 -10.87 24.50
CA PHE A 255 17.52 -12.31 24.58
C PHE A 255 18.30 -12.99 25.73
N VAL A 256 19.61 -12.70 25.84
CA VAL A 256 20.45 -13.24 26.92
C VAL A 256 19.99 -12.74 28.30
N ALA A 257 19.60 -11.46 28.39
CA ALA A 257 19.07 -10.87 29.63
C ALA A 257 17.62 -11.27 29.94
N LYS A 258 16.93 -11.98 29.05
CA LYS A 258 15.49 -12.31 29.12
C LYS A 258 14.60 -11.05 29.18
N GLU A 259 14.98 -10.01 28.45
CA GLU A 259 14.29 -8.74 28.33
C GLU A 259 13.69 -8.58 26.92
N LYS A 260 12.82 -7.58 26.73
CA LYS A 260 12.34 -7.21 25.41
C LYS A 260 13.38 -6.31 24.72
N PRO A 261 13.76 -6.58 23.47
CA PRO A 261 14.64 -5.71 22.73
C PRO A 261 14.01 -4.33 22.48
N VAL A 262 14.83 -3.29 22.48
CA VAL A 262 14.49 -1.95 22.02
C VAL A 262 15.28 -1.72 20.74
N PHE A 263 14.56 -1.47 19.63
CA PHE A 263 15.15 -1.27 18.32
C PHE A 263 15.19 0.22 17.98
N GLU A 264 16.25 0.65 17.32
CA GLU A 264 16.47 2.05 16.92
C GLU A 264 16.50 2.20 15.38
N GLY A 265 16.63 1.08 14.65
CA GLY A 265 16.57 1.05 13.20
C GLY A 265 17.91 1.24 12.50
N ASP A 266 19.01 0.97 13.19
CA ASP A 266 20.41 1.16 12.73
C ASP A 266 21.25 -0.13 12.75
#